data_9ea3d39b88ea1880bb5747129c1a44c8
#
_entry.id   9ea3d39b88ea1880bb5747129c1a44c8
#
_cell.length_a   1.000
_cell.length_b   1.000
_cell.length_c   1.000
_cell.angle_alpha   90.00
_cell.angle_beta   90.00
_cell.angle_gamma   90.00
#
_symmetry.space_group_name_H-M   'P 1'
#
loop_
_entity.id
_entity.type
_entity.pdbx_description
1 polymer ?
#
loop_
_entity_poly.entity_id
_entity_poly.type
_entity_poly.pdbx_seq_one_letter_code
_entity_poly.pdbx_strand_id
1 'polypeptide(L)'
;ATLRLQLWSETSLREDAREALYFVDNLRDAAPIRPLSVQIVQETHHPEKPEWLALIRQATDTLARGDFEKVVLARATDVHCQQPVNAIALMAASRALNLNCYHFCMVFDASNAFLGSTPERLWRRRGTLLRTEALAGTVASHSDDKQAQRLGDWLINDDKNQRENMLVVEDICQRLQHHTRTLEILPAQVLRLRKVQHLRRCIWTELKQPDDEQCLHILQPTAAVAGLPRQAAREFIAKVEPFDREWYAGSAGYLSRDQSEFCVALRSARVHDAALRLYAGAGIVSGSDPEQEWQEIENKAAGLRSLLLRD
;
A
#
# COMPACT_ATOMS: atom_id res chain seq x y z
N ALA A 1 -20.71 11.96 14.08
CA ALA A 1 -19.95 10.74 13.77
C ALA A 1 -20.84 9.53 14.00
N THR A 2 -20.70 8.49 13.21
CA THR A 2 -21.43 7.23 13.39
C THR A 2 -20.43 6.16 13.84
N LEU A 3 -20.70 5.54 14.98
CA LEU A 3 -19.98 4.36 15.45
C LEU A 3 -20.73 3.13 14.93
N ARG A 4 -20.01 2.22 14.26
CA ARG A 4 -20.53 0.92 13.85
C ARG A 4 -19.74 -0.17 14.56
N LEU A 5 -20.44 -1.01 15.30
CA LEU A 5 -19.92 -2.22 15.91
C LEU A 5 -20.37 -3.41 15.07
N GLN A 6 -19.44 -4.31 14.77
CA GLN A 6 -19.71 -5.58 14.11
C GLN A 6 -19.31 -6.69 15.07
N LEU A 7 -20.23 -7.60 15.31
CA LEU A 7 -20.05 -8.76 16.18
C LEU A 7 -20.05 -10.02 15.33
N TRP A 8 -19.11 -10.89 15.59
CA TRP A 8 -18.96 -12.17 14.92
C TRP A 8 -18.84 -13.27 15.97
N SER A 9 -19.64 -14.32 15.84
CA SER A 9 -19.56 -15.47 16.73
C SER A 9 -19.96 -16.74 15.96
N GLU A 10 -19.31 -17.84 16.26
CA GLU A 10 -19.64 -19.16 15.71
C GLU A 10 -20.88 -19.78 16.41
N THR A 11 -21.33 -19.22 17.52
CA THR A 11 -22.44 -19.76 18.30
C THR A 11 -23.54 -18.73 18.51
N SER A 12 -23.61 -18.10 19.70
CA SER A 12 -24.61 -17.11 20.07
C SER A 12 -24.00 -15.74 20.30
N LEU A 13 -24.51 -14.72 19.62
CA LEU A 13 -24.11 -13.32 19.82
C LEU A 13 -24.65 -12.68 21.10
N ARG A 14 -25.34 -13.43 21.97
CA ARG A 14 -26.06 -12.83 23.11
C ARG A 14 -25.12 -12.23 24.16
N GLU A 15 -24.04 -12.91 24.46
CA GLU A 15 -23.03 -12.43 25.42
C GLU A 15 -22.20 -11.33 24.80
N ASP A 16 -21.71 -11.54 23.60
CA ASP A 16 -20.94 -10.53 22.83
C ASP A 16 -21.76 -9.24 22.65
N ALA A 17 -23.07 -9.33 22.42
CA ALA A 17 -23.94 -8.18 22.31
C ALA A 17 -24.05 -7.40 23.65
N ARG A 18 -24.04 -8.07 24.81
CA ARG A 18 -24.01 -7.43 26.11
C ARG A 18 -22.71 -6.68 26.35
N GLU A 19 -21.59 -7.32 26.04
CA GLU A 19 -20.27 -6.69 26.16
C GLU A 19 -20.14 -5.49 25.23
N ALA A 20 -20.62 -5.60 24.00
CA ALA A 20 -20.63 -4.51 23.04
C ALA A 20 -21.50 -3.33 23.50
N LEU A 21 -22.68 -3.59 24.07
CA LEU A 21 -23.52 -2.54 24.65
C LEU A 21 -22.84 -1.90 25.86
N TYR A 22 -22.25 -2.71 26.74
CA TYR A 22 -21.48 -2.19 27.88
C TYR A 22 -20.31 -1.31 27.41
N PHE A 23 -19.58 -1.72 26.36
CA PHE A 23 -18.52 -0.92 25.76
C PHE A 23 -19.05 0.42 25.23
N VAL A 24 -20.18 0.41 24.50
CA VAL A 24 -20.79 1.65 23.98
C VAL A 24 -21.22 2.58 25.09
N ASP A 25 -21.91 2.05 26.12
CA ASP A 25 -22.42 2.83 27.25
C ASP A 25 -21.29 3.43 28.12
N ASN A 26 -20.10 2.80 28.06
CA ASN A 26 -18.92 3.26 28.78
C ASN A 26 -17.94 4.06 27.95
N LEU A 27 -18.25 4.34 26.66
CA LEU A 27 -17.44 5.25 25.86
C LEU A 27 -17.31 6.60 26.56
N ARG A 28 -16.07 7.05 26.67
CA ARG A 28 -15.73 8.37 27.22
C ARG A 28 -15.12 9.22 26.12
N ASP A 29 -15.12 10.54 26.29
CA ASP A 29 -14.35 11.43 25.45
C ASP A 29 -12.89 11.01 25.46
N ALA A 30 -12.32 10.80 24.27
CA ALA A 30 -10.94 10.41 24.16
C ALA A 30 -10.02 11.55 24.63
N ALA A 31 -8.99 11.21 25.39
CA ALA A 31 -7.95 12.15 25.69
C ALA A 31 -7.24 12.57 24.38
N PRO A 32 -6.78 13.83 24.27
CA PRO A 32 -6.00 14.25 23.11
C PRO A 32 -4.80 13.33 22.87
N ILE A 33 -4.59 12.94 21.62
CA ILE A 33 -3.43 12.16 21.24
C ILE A 33 -2.19 13.03 21.41
N ARG A 34 -1.24 12.58 22.23
CA ARG A 34 0.04 13.29 22.39
C ARG A 34 0.77 13.33 21.06
N PRO A 35 1.44 14.44 20.73
CA PRO A 35 2.31 14.50 19.56
C PRO A 35 3.35 13.38 19.56
N LEU A 36 3.67 12.88 18.37
CA LEU A 36 4.76 11.92 18.23
C LEU A 36 6.07 12.61 18.58
N SER A 37 6.80 12.03 19.51
CA SER A 37 8.15 12.49 19.91
C SER A 37 9.03 11.26 20.06
N VAL A 38 9.95 11.07 19.13
CA VAL A 38 10.89 9.94 19.10
C VAL A 38 12.24 10.45 18.59
N GLN A 39 13.31 9.83 19.06
CA GLN A 39 14.67 10.06 18.59
C GLN A 39 15.19 8.80 17.95
N ILE A 40 15.58 8.86 16.68
CA ILE A 40 16.20 7.74 15.97
C ILE A 40 17.63 7.57 16.46
N VAL A 41 17.97 6.33 16.82
CA VAL A 41 19.32 5.94 17.25
C VAL A 41 20.06 5.24 16.13
N GLN A 42 19.36 4.38 15.39
CA GLN A 42 19.96 3.57 14.33
C GLN A 42 18.95 3.33 13.20
N GLU A 43 19.46 3.24 11.99
CA GLU A 43 18.71 2.86 10.81
C GLU A 43 19.52 1.86 9.98
N THR A 44 18.87 0.79 9.52
CA THR A 44 19.48 -0.28 8.73
C THR A 44 18.54 -0.67 7.59
N HIS A 45 19.07 -0.80 6.40
CA HIS A 45 18.29 -1.20 5.22
C HIS A 45 18.46 -2.69 4.90
N HIS A 46 17.40 -3.34 4.42
CA HIS A 46 17.39 -4.72 3.97
C HIS A 46 16.68 -4.80 2.59
N PRO A 47 17.40 -4.91 1.48
CA PRO A 47 18.86 -4.86 1.36
C PRO A 47 19.42 -3.44 1.51
N GLU A 48 20.73 -3.32 1.78
CA GLU A 48 21.48 -2.06 1.70
C GLU A 48 21.64 -1.61 0.23
N LYS A 49 22.03 -0.35 0.02
CA LYS A 49 22.08 0.23 -1.33
C LYS A 49 22.91 -0.59 -2.35
N PRO A 50 24.14 -1.04 -2.05
CA PRO A 50 24.91 -1.83 -3.01
C PRO A 50 24.22 -3.14 -3.43
N GLU A 51 23.61 -3.82 -2.45
CA GLU A 51 22.86 -5.06 -2.66
C GLU A 51 21.58 -4.80 -3.45
N TRP A 52 20.87 -3.71 -3.17
CA TRP A 52 19.71 -3.28 -3.94
C TRP A 52 20.06 -3.05 -5.41
N LEU A 53 21.15 -2.32 -5.69
CA LEU A 53 21.58 -2.07 -7.07
C LEU A 53 21.91 -3.38 -7.82
N ALA A 54 22.54 -4.34 -7.13
CA ALA A 54 22.81 -5.66 -7.69
C ALA A 54 21.50 -6.44 -7.95
N LEU A 55 20.55 -6.38 -7.03
CA LEU A 55 19.26 -7.03 -7.12
C LEU A 55 18.42 -6.48 -8.31
N ILE A 56 18.44 -5.17 -8.53
CA ILE A 56 17.73 -4.58 -9.67
C ILE A 56 18.38 -5.02 -11.00
N ARG A 57 19.71 -5.09 -11.08
CA ARG A 57 20.39 -5.63 -12.29
C ARG A 57 20.00 -7.08 -12.54
N GLN A 58 19.99 -7.93 -11.49
CA GLN A 58 19.53 -9.31 -11.61
C GLN A 58 18.08 -9.40 -12.12
N ALA A 59 17.19 -8.53 -11.61
CA ALA A 59 15.81 -8.49 -12.05
C ALA A 59 15.68 -8.05 -13.52
N THR A 60 16.43 -7.02 -13.96
CA THR A 60 16.42 -6.55 -15.35
C THR A 60 17.01 -7.59 -16.31
N ASP A 61 18.03 -8.34 -15.90
CA ASP A 61 18.58 -9.45 -16.69
C ASP A 61 17.56 -10.60 -16.83
N THR A 62 16.77 -10.84 -15.76
CA THR A 62 15.72 -11.86 -15.79
C THR A 62 14.54 -11.43 -16.68
N LEU A 63 14.17 -10.15 -16.64
CA LEU A 63 13.22 -9.53 -17.59
C LEU A 63 13.67 -9.69 -19.04
N ALA A 64 14.96 -9.42 -19.32
CA ALA A 64 15.53 -9.54 -20.67
C ALA A 64 15.48 -10.97 -21.22
N ARG A 65 15.52 -11.99 -20.35
CA ARG A 65 15.32 -13.40 -20.73
C ARG A 65 13.87 -13.80 -20.96
N GLY A 66 12.91 -12.94 -20.56
CA GLY A 66 11.49 -13.21 -20.71
C GLY A 66 10.89 -14.10 -19.62
N ASP A 67 11.57 -14.29 -18.48
CA ASP A 67 11.06 -15.11 -17.37
C ASP A 67 9.84 -14.44 -16.71
N PHE A 68 9.80 -13.12 -16.70
CA PHE A 68 8.66 -12.30 -16.31
C PHE A 68 8.68 -10.92 -17.03
N GLU A 69 7.56 -10.21 -17.03
CA GLU A 69 7.41 -8.89 -17.67
C GLU A 69 7.54 -7.74 -16.68
N LYS A 70 7.24 -8.01 -15.42
CA LYS A 70 7.32 -7.07 -14.30
C LYS A 70 7.54 -7.83 -13.00
N VAL A 71 8.36 -7.25 -12.12
CA VAL A 71 8.48 -7.69 -10.73
C VAL A 71 8.50 -6.47 -9.81
N VAL A 72 7.87 -6.56 -8.65
CA VAL A 72 7.93 -5.51 -7.63
C VAL A 72 8.82 -5.97 -6.50
N LEU A 73 9.98 -5.34 -6.40
CA LEU A 73 10.95 -5.62 -5.33
C LEU A 73 10.80 -4.61 -4.21
N ALA A 74 10.96 -5.08 -2.98
CA ALA A 74 10.81 -4.28 -1.79
C ALA A 74 12.09 -4.22 -0.96
N ARG A 75 12.18 -3.16 -0.16
CA ARG A 75 13.18 -2.97 0.88
C ARG A 75 12.45 -2.78 2.22
N ALA A 76 12.93 -3.45 3.25
CA ALA A 76 12.63 -3.14 4.62
C ALA A 76 13.68 -2.17 5.18
N THR A 77 13.25 -1.25 6.04
CA THR A 77 14.14 -0.35 6.77
C THR A 77 13.82 -0.46 8.25
N ASP A 78 14.75 -1.01 9.02
CA ASP A 78 14.64 -1.09 10.47
C ASP A 78 15.13 0.21 11.08
N VAL A 79 14.28 0.84 11.87
CA VAL A 79 14.54 2.08 12.59
C VAL A 79 14.44 1.79 14.08
N HIS A 80 15.51 2.00 14.82
CA HIS A 80 15.54 1.91 16.27
C HIS A 80 15.47 3.31 16.86
N CYS A 81 14.52 3.50 17.77
CA CYS A 81 14.32 4.74 18.51
C CYS A 81 14.80 4.61 19.96
N GLN A 82 15.11 5.74 20.57
CA GLN A 82 15.53 5.77 21.98
C GLN A 82 14.39 5.39 22.93
N GLN A 83 13.15 5.61 22.53
CA GLN A 83 11.94 5.40 23.33
C GLN A 83 10.91 4.60 22.54
N PRO A 84 9.98 3.92 23.22
CA PRO A 84 8.88 3.23 22.56
C PRO A 84 8.09 4.14 21.62
N VAL A 85 7.75 3.64 20.45
CA VAL A 85 7.01 4.37 19.43
C VAL A 85 5.52 4.20 19.64
N ASN A 86 4.83 5.30 19.90
CA ASN A 86 3.38 5.27 20.00
C ASN A 86 2.75 5.18 18.60
N ALA A 87 2.25 4.00 18.25
CA ALA A 87 1.66 3.73 16.94
C ALA A 87 0.45 4.64 16.63
N ILE A 88 -0.36 4.98 17.62
CA ILE A 88 -1.53 5.85 17.45
C ILE A 88 -1.08 7.29 17.17
N ALA A 89 -0.06 7.77 17.87
CA ALA A 89 0.52 9.10 17.62
C ALA A 89 1.16 9.17 16.22
N LEU A 90 1.87 8.13 15.81
CA LEU A 90 2.45 8.02 14.46
C LEU A 90 1.34 8.03 13.38
N MET A 91 0.26 7.26 13.59
CA MET A 91 -0.87 7.26 12.66
C MET A 91 -1.58 8.62 12.63
N ALA A 92 -1.78 9.28 13.76
CA ALA A 92 -2.37 10.61 13.80
C ALA A 92 -1.52 11.64 13.04
N ALA A 93 -0.20 11.63 13.23
CA ALA A 93 0.73 12.47 12.49
C ALA A 93 0.72 12.16 10.98
N SER A 94 0.67 10.86 10.63
CA SER A 94 0.59 10.43 9.22
C SER A 94 -0.71 10.90 8.57
N ARG A 95 -1.83 10.72 9.25
CA ARG A 95 -3.14 11.12 8.74
C ARG A 95 -3.25 12.63 8.50
N ALA A 96 -2.62 13.43 9.35
CA ALA A 96 -2.61 14.89 9.21
C ALA A 96 -1.84 15.37 7.97
N LEU A 97 -0.85 14.61 7.49
CA LEU A 97 0.09 15.06 6.47
C LEU A 97 0.00 14.29 5.15
N ASN A 98 -0.31 12.99 5.19
CA ASN A 98 -0.41 12.15 4.00
C ASN A 98 -1.86 12.16 3.50
N LEU A 99 -2.25 13.26 2.86
CA LEU A 99 -3.56 13.43 2.26
C LEU A 99 -3.73 12.50 1.04
N ASN A 100 -4.98 12.26 0.63
CA ASN A 100 -5.35 11.38 -0.49
C ASN A 100 -4.92 9.91 -0.28
N CYS A 101 -4.88 9.47 0.98
CA CYS A 101 -4.54 8.10 1.37
C CYS A 101 -5.67 7.45 2.18
N TYR A 102 -5.71 6.14 2.13
CA TYR A 102 -6.39 5.30 3.11
C TYR A 102 -5.47 5.12 4.31
N HIS A 103 -6.01 5.27 5.51
CA HIS A 103 -5.26 5.11 6.74
C HIS A 103 -5.76 3.90 7.50
N PHE A 104 -4.87 2.99 7.81
CA PHE A 104 -5.19 1.80 8.60
C PHE A 104 -4.18 1.64 9.75
N CYS A 105 -4.68 1.16 10.88
CA CYS A 105 -3.86 0.89 12.06
C CYS A 105 -4.46 -0.30 12.80
N MET A 106 -3.71 -1.38 12.84
CA MET A 106 -4.04 -2.59 13.60
C MET A 106 -3.12 -2.64 14.81
N VAL A 107 -3.71 -2.49 16.00
CA VAL A 107 -3.00 -2.55 17.28
C VAL A 107 -3.26 -3.92 17.87
N PHE A 108 -2.22 -4.72 18.04
CA PHE A 108 -2.30 -6.08 18.58
C PHE A 108 -2.17 -6.09 20.11
N ASP A 109 -1.29 -5.21 20.62
CA ASP A 109 -1.08 -4.96 22.05
C ASP A 109 -0.46 -3.58 22.27
N ALA A 110 -0.06 -3.28 23.49
CA ALA A 110 0.49 -1.97 23.87
C ALA A 110 1.78 -1.59 23.11
N SER A 111 2.53 -2.57 22.63
CA SER A 111 3.85 -2.41 22.00
C SER A 111 3.88 -2.82 20.52
N ASN A 112 2.83 -3.52 20.04
CA ASN A 112 2.80 -4.08 18.70
C ASN A 112 1.66 -3.50 17.86
N ALA A 113 2.01 -2.98 16.70
CA ALA A 113 1.03 -2.52 15.74
C ALA A 113 1.54 -2.66 14.30
N PHE A 114 0.61 -2.74 13.35
CA PHE A 114 0.87 -2.57 11.93
C PHE A 114 0.01 -1.44 11.39
N LEU A 115 0.61 -0.48 10.74
CA LEU A 115 -0.08 0.73 10.29
C LEU A 115 0.41 1.20 8.91
N GLY A 116 -0.41 1.98 8.22
CA GLY A 116 -0.01 2.55 6.94
C GLY A 116 -0.94 3.66 6.45
N SER A 117 -0.41 4.42 5.50
CA SER A 117 -1.14 5.48 4.78
C SER A 117 -0.95 5.28 3.28
N THR A 118 -1.80 4.46 2.69
CA THR A 118 -1.69 3.98 1.32
C THR A 118 -2.56 4.77 0.35
N PRO A 119 -2.06 5.14 -0.82
CA PRO A 119 -2.87 5.76 -1.87
C PRO A 119 -3.66 4.77 -2.70
N GLU A 120 -3.40 3.45 -2.59
CA GLU A 120 -3.88 2.44 -3.52
C GLU A 120 -5.12 1.73 -3.01
N ARG A 121 -6.22 1.87 -3.78
CA ARG A 121 -7.43 1.08 -3.58
C ARG A 121 -7.26 -0.27 -4.24
N LEU A 122 -7.51 -1.35 -3.48
CA LEU A 122 -7.62 -2.68 -4.06
C LEU A 122 -8.99 -2.83 -4.74
N TRP A 123 -10.09 -2.56 -4.03
CA TRP A 123 -11.43 -2.35 -4.61
C TRP A 123 -12.37 -1.61 -3.66
N ARG A 124 -13.44 -1.11 -4.22
CA ARG A 124 -14.64 -0.67 -3.53
C ARG A 124 -15.86 -1.22 -4.24
N ARG A 125 -16.70 -1.95 -3.50
CA ARG A 125 -17.96 -2.51 -4.00
C ARG A 125 -19.16 -1.86 -3.32
N ARG A 126 -20.20 -1.64 -4.10
CA ARG A 126 -21.56 -1.30 -3.63
C ARG A 126 -22.56 -2.11 -4.44
N GLY A 127 -23.26 -3.06 -3.82
CA GLY A 127 -24.03 -4.05 -4.54
C GLY A 127 -23.15 -4.80 -5.54
N THR A 128 -23.52 -4.81 -6.82
CA THR A 128 -22.72 -5.40 -7.92
C THR A 128 -21.68 -4.44 -8.51
N LEU A 129 -21.76 -3.14 -8.21
CA LEU A 129 -20.82 -2.15 -8.76
C LEU A 129 -19.49 -2.22 -8.02
N LEU A 130 -18.43 -2.51 -8.76
CA LEU A 130 -17.06 -2.56 -8.26
C LEU A 130 -16.19 -1.52 -8.95
N ARG A 131 -15.35 -0.86 -8.16
CA ARG A 131 -14.32 0.06 -8.62
C ARG A 131 -12.98 -0.41 -8.10
N THR A 132 -12.04 -0.61 -8.99
CA THR A 132 -10.63 -0.85 -8.67
C THR A 132 -9.76 0.14 -9.42
N GLU A 133 -8.46 0.08 -9.25
CA GLU A 133 -7.55 0.99 -9.93
C GLU A 133 -6.18 0.35 -10.16
N ALA A 134 -5.54 0.75 -11.24
CA ALA A 134 -4.12 0.48 -11.51
C ALA A 134 -3.32 1.71 -11.08
N LEU A 135 -2.52 1.56 -10.03
CA LEU A 135 -1.63 2.59 -9.51
C LEU A 135 -0.18 2.14 -9.70
N ALA A 136 0.46 2.59 -10.77
CA ALA A 136 1.85 2.25 -11.10
C ALA A 136 2.42 3.33 -12.01
N GLY A 137 3.74 3.47 -12.04
CA GLY A 137 4.43 4.62 -12.60
C GLY A 137 4.55 5.74 -11.56
N THR A 138 5.79 6.22 -11.34
CA THR A 138 6.10 7.11 -10.22
C THR A 138 7.08 8.21 -10.63
N VAL A 139 6.87 9.39 -10.09
CA VAL A 139 7.83 10.50 -10.09
C VAL A 139 7.85 11.17 -8.72
N ALA A 140 8.95 11.83 -8.38
CA ALA A 140 9.01 12.63 -7.16
C ALA A 140 7.95 13.74 -7.18
N SER A 141 7.43 14.11 -6.01
CA SER A 141 6.58 15.28 -5.83
C SER A 141 7.40 16.45 -5.29
N HIS A 142 6.93 17.66 -5.52
CA HIS A 142 7.58 18.87 -5.03
C HIS A 142 6.61 19.71 -4.19
N SER A 143 7.12 20.48 -3.23
CA SER A 143 6.31 21.40 -2.41
C SER A 143 5.79 22.61 -3.21
N ASP A 144 6.57 23.07 -4.20
CA ASP A 144 6.12 24.06 -5.16
C ASP A 144 5.15 23.46 -6.17
N ASP A 145 3.97 24.06 -6.31
CA ASP A 145 2.90 23.53 -7.15
C ASP A 145 3.23 23.51 -8.64
N LYS A 146 3.96 24.52 -9.14
CA LYS A 146 4.36 24.60 -10.55
C LYS A 146 5.36 23.50 -10.90
N GLN A 147 6.32 23.22 -10.01
CA GLN A 147 7.27 22.13 -10.19
C GLN A 147 6.57 20.77 -10.11
N ALA A 148 5.69 20.60 -9.14
CA ALA A 148 4.89 19.37 -9.02
C ALA A 148 4.05 19.14 -10.27
N GLN A 149 3.41 20.18 -10.83
CA GLN A 149 2.63 20.07 -12.06
C GLN A 149 3.51 19.64 -13.24
N ARG A 150 4.68 20.25 -13.45
CA ARG A 150 5.61 19.87 -14.53
C ARG A 150 6.04 18.39 -14.43
N LEU A 151 6.32 17.92 -13.21
CA LEU A 151 6.65 16.52 -12.97
C LEU A 151 5.47 15.59 -13.28
N GLY A 152 4.25 16.01 -12.93
CA GLY A 152 3.04 15.27 -13.27
C GLY A 152 2.78 15.23 -14.78
N ASP A 153 2.96 16.36 -15.47
CA ASP A 153 2.82 16.43 -16.92
C ASP A 153 3.85 15.56 -17.64
N TRP A 154 5.08 15.53 -17.12
CA TRP A 154 6.10 14.61 -17.60
C TRP A 154 5.68 13.15 -17.39
N LEU A 155 5.24 12.79 -16.18
CA LEU A 155 4.86 11.43 -15.82
C LEU A 155 3.75 10.87 -16.72
N ILE A 156 2.76 11.70 -17.05
CA ILE A 156 1.63 11.27 -17.89
C ILE A 156 2.03 11.03 -19.35
N ASN A 157 3.17 11.57 -19.78
CA ASN A 157 3.68 11.42 -21.15
C ASN A 157 4.90 10.50 -21.23
N ASP A 158 5.38 9.94 -20.12
CA ASP A 158 6.55 9.06 -20.14
C ASP A 158 6.19 7.63 -20.51
N ASP A 159 6.77 7.12 -21.58
CA ASP A 159 6.47 5.81 -22.17
C ASP A 159 6.76 4.64 -21.21
N LYS A 160 7.82 4.71 -20.41
CA LYS A 160 8.15 3.66 -19.42
C LYS A 160 7.06 3.54 -18.38
N ASN A 161 6.68 4.68 -17.77
CA ASN A 161 5.67 4.73 -16.73
C ASN A 161 4.28 4.36 -17.28
N GLN A 162 3.96 4.77 -18.50
CA GLN A 162 2.72 4.37 -19.17
C GLN A 162 2.65 2.86 -19.39
N ARG A 163 3.73 2.23 -19.87
CA ARG A 163 3.81 0.77 -20.03
C ARG A 163 3.69 0.04 -18.69
N GLU A 164 4.41 0.50 -17.66
CA GLU A 164 4.31 -0.08 -16.33
C GLU A 164 2.87 -0.06 -15.81
N ASN A 165 2.16 1.06 -15.99
CA ASN A 165 0.78 1.20 -15.57
C ASN A 165 -0.16 0.29 -16.38
N MET A 166 0.02 0.21 -17.69
CA MET A 166 -0.80 -0.63 -18.56
C MET A 166 -0.69 -2.12 -18.26
N LEU A 167 0.50 -2.63 -17.90
CA LEU A 167 0.66 -4.01 -17.44
C LEU A 167 -0.24 -4.31 -16.23
N VAL A 168 -0.39 -3.36 -15.31
CA VAL A 168 -1.30 -3.53 -14.14
C VAL A 168 -2.76 -3.48 -14.58
N VAL A 169 -3.13 -2.57 -15.49
CA VAL A 169 -4.49 -2.49 -16.06
C VAL A 169 -4.88 -3.81 -16.71
N GLU A 170 -4.02 -4.31 -17.60
CA GLU A 170 -4.24 -5.56 -18.35
C GLU A 170 -4.42 -6.75 -17.42
N ASP A 171 -3.55 -6.90 -16.41
CA ASP A 171 -3.66 -7.94 -15.38
C ASP A 171 -4.99 -7.90 -14.64
N ILE A 172 -5.41 -6.72 -14.17
CA ILE A 172 -6.69 -6.55 -13.47
C ILE A 172 -7.86 -6.88 -14.38
N CYS A 173 -7.86 -6.36 -15.62
CA CYS A 173 -8.94 -6.57 -16.58
C CYS A 173 -9.06 -8.03 -17.00
N GLN A 174 -7.94 -8.69 -17.28
CA GLN A 174 -7.91 -10.11 -17.66
C GLN A 174 -8.48 -11.00 -16.55
N ARG A 175 -8.19 -10.70 -15.30
CA ARG A 175 -8.71 -11.48 -14.16
C ARG A 175 -10.18 -11.22 -13.91
N LEU A 176 -10.66 -9.98 -14.10
CA LEU A 176 -12.05 -9.62 -13.87
C LEU A 176 -12.99 -10.04 -15.00
N GLN A 177 -12.51 -10.20 -16.24
CA GLN A 177 -13.33 -10.37 -17.45
C GLN A 177 -14.40 -11.50 -17.32
N HIS A 178 -14.09 -12.61 -16.67
CA HIS A 178 -15.01 -13.72 -16.52
C HIS A 178 -16.04 -13.53 -15.39
N HIS A 179 -15.80 -12.56 -14.51
CA HIS A 179 -16.60 -12.28 -13.31
C HIS A 179 -17.47 -11.04 -13.43
N THR A 180 -17.35 -10.33 -14.55
CA THR A 180 -18.01 -9.04 -14.76
C THR A 180 -18.94 -9.05 -15.98
N ARG A 181 -19.92 -8.13 -15.98
CA ARG A 181 -20.83 -7.86 -17.10
C ARG A 181 -20.31 -6.72 -17.97
N THR A 182 -19.73 -5.72 -17.33
CA THR A 182 -19.16 -4.54 -17.97
C THR A 182 -17.77 -4.30 -17.42
N LEU A 183 -16.91 -3.67 -18.19
CA LEU A 183 -15.59 -3.23 -17.73
C LEU A 183 -15.22 -1.95 -18.50
N GLU A 184 -14.98 -0.88 -17.76
CA GLU A 184 -14.60 0.42 -18.28
C GLU A 184 -13.27 0.87 -17.65
N ILE A 185 -12.33 1.27 -18.49
CA ILE A 185 -11.04 1.81 -18.07
C ILE A 185 -11.07 3.31 -18.31
N LEU A 186 -10.90 4.10 -17.24
CA LEU A 186 -10.86 5.54 -17.35
C LEU A 186 -9.47 6.05 -17.78
N PRO A 187 -9.38 7.24 -18.37
CA PRO A 187 -8.12 7.85 -18.75
C PRO A 187 -7.14 7.96 -17.58
N ALA A 188 -5.83 7.92 -17.90
CA ALA A 188 -4.79 8.11 -16.91
C ALA A 188 -4.89 9.48 -16.24
N GLN A 189 -4.69 9.49 -14.94
CA GLN A 189 -4.65 10.68 -14.11
C GLN A 189 -3.41 10.65 -13.23
N VAL A 190 -2.89 11.82 -12.88
CA VAL A 190 -1.82 11.94 -11.89
C VAL A 190 -2.43 12.02 -10.49
N LEU A 191 -2.05 11.11 -9.63
CA LEU A 191 -2.35 11.17 -8.20
C LEU A 191 -1.16 11.78 -7.47
N ARG A 192 -1.28 13.03 -7.07
CA ARG A 192 -0.25 13.73 -6.31
C ARG A 192 -0.35 13.39 -4.83
N LEU A 193 0.77 12.93 -4.26
CA LEU A 193 0.98 12.73 -2.84
C LEU A 193 2.07 13.68 -2.32
N ARG A 194 2.35 13.64 -1.03
CA ARG A 194 3.31 14.55 -0.39
C ARG A 194 4.75 14.43 -0.95
N LYS A 195 5.21 13.22 -1.21
CA LYS A 195 6.60 12.93 -1.60
C LYS A 195 6.75 12.37 -3.02
N VAL A 196 5.69 11.83 -3.58
CA VAL A 196 5.67 11.21 -4.91
C VAL A 196 4.36 11.52 -5.63
N GLN A 197 4.35 11.31 -6.94
CA GLN A 197 3.17 11.31 -7.78
C GLN A 197 3.09 9.97 -8.52
N HIS A 198 1.88 9.47 -8.74
CA HIS A 198 1.65 8.20 -9.43
C HIS A 198 0.70 8.38 -10.61
N LEU A 199 0.87 7.55 -11.64
CA LEU A 199 -0.19 7.34 -12.63
C LEU A 199 -1.26 6.43 -12.05
N ARG A 200 -2.51 6.85 -12.20
CA ARG A 200 -3.70 6.10 -11.80
C ARG A 200 -4.66 5.96 -12.97
N ARG A 201 -5.10 4.73 -13.24
CA ARG A 201 -6.26 4.44 -14.07
C ARG A 201 -7.32 3.76 -13.24
N CYS A 202 -8.48 4.40 -13.14
CA CYS A 202 -9.64 3.78 -12.49
C CYS A 202 -10.28 2.77 -13.43
N ILE A 203 -10.71 1.65 -12.88
CA ILE A 203 -11.40 0.58 -13.59
C ILE A 203 -12.75 0.38 -12.90
N TRP A 204 -13.81 0.61 -13.66
CA TRP A 204 -15.19 0.47 -13.18
C TRP A 204 -15.81 -0.76 -13.83
N THR A 205 -16.55 -1.51 -13.04
CA THR A 205 -17.13 -2.76 -13.50
C THR A 205 -18.40 -3.11 -12.73
N GLU A 206 -19.28 -3.88 -13.37
CA GLU A 206 -20.41 -4.53 -12.74
C GLU A 206 -20.13 -6.03 -12.60
N LEU A 207 -20.07 -6.52 -11.37
CA LEU A 207 -19.90 -7.95 -11.08
C LEU A 207 -21.15 -8.73 -11.47
N LYS A 208 -20.97 -9.95 -11.96
CA LYS A 208 -22.08 -10.90 -12.18
C LYS A 208 -22.76 -11.27 -10.87
N GLN A 209 -21.97 -11.42 -9.81
CA GLN A 209 -22.40 -11.68 -8.44
C GLN A 209 -21.52 -10.89 -7.45
N PRO A 210 -22.10 -10.31 -6.37
CA PRO A 210 -21.35 -9.60 -5.35
C PRO A 210 -20.69 -10.61 -4.38
N ASP A 211 -19.42 -10.93 -4.63
CA ASP A 211 -18.63 -11.87 -3.84
C ASP A 211 -17.29 -11.24 -3.49
N ASP A 212 -17.11 -10.89 -2.21
CA ASP A 212 -15.90 -10.23 -1.72
C ASP A 212 -14.72 -11.20 -1.56
N GLU A 213 -14.97 -12.47 -1.26
CA GLU A 213 -13.95 -13.51 -1.21
C GLU A 213 -13.36 -13.73 -2.61
N GLN A 214 -14.22 -13.83 -3.61
CA GLN A 214 -13.81 -13.94 -5.01
C GLN A 214 -13.03 -12.69 -5.45
N CYS A 215 -13.48 -11.48 -5.09
CA CYS A 215 -12.74 -10.24 -5.38
C CYS A 215 -11.33 -10.27 -4.78
N LEU A 216 -11.16 -10.78 -3.56
CA LEU A 216 -9.87 -10.91 -2.91
C LEU A 216 -8.96 -11.89 -3.69
N HIS A 217 -9.46 -13.08 -4.02
CA HIS A 217 -8.69 -14.08 -4.78
C HIS A 217 -8.27 -13.58 -6.17
N ILE A 218 -9.15 -12.85 -6.84
CA ILE A 218 -8.88 -12.30 -8.16
C ILE A 218 -7.85 -11.18 -8.10
N LEU A 219 -8.03 -10.21 -7.21
CA LEU A 219 -7.25 -8.97 -7.22
C LEU A 219 -5.98 -9.03 -6.38
N GLN A 220 -5.93 -9.83 -5.31
CA GLN A 220 -4.76 -9.88 -4.42
C GLN A 220 -3.81 -11.04 -4.78
N PRO A 221 -2.48 -10.79 -4.89
CA PRO A 221 -1.85 -9.50 -5.10
C PRO A 221 -2.03 -9.02 -6.55
N THR A 222 -2.07 -7.69 -6.76
CA THR A 222 -2.03 -7.10 -8.09
C THR A 222 -0.61 -7.11 -8.67
N ALA A 223 -0.49 -6.90 -9.97
CA ALA A 223 0.80 -6.68 -10.62
C ALA A 223 1.51 -5.40 -10.14
N ALA A 224 0.79 -4.49 -9.46
CA ALA A 224 1.37 -3.30 -8.84
C ALA A 224 2.23 -3.59 -7.60
N VAL A 225 2.07 -4.77 -6.97
CA VAL A 225 2.78 -5.15 -5.74
C VAL A 225 3.52 -6.48 -5.80
N ALA A 226 3.25 -7.30 -6.82
CA ALA A 226 3.94 -8.58 -7.05
C ALA A 226 4.68 -8.59 -8.39
N GLY A 227 3.96 -8.61 -9.50
CA GLY A 227 4.51 -8.64 -10.85
C GLY A 227 3.75 -9.58 -11.78
N LEU A 228 4.29 -9.77 -12.99
CA LEU A 228 3.69 -10.55 -14.08
C LEU A 228 4.76 -11.37 -14.84
N PRO A 229 4.48 -12.64 -15.17
CA PRO A 229 3.38 -13.46 -14.64
C PRO A 229 3.47 -13.61 -13.11
N ARG A 230 2.30 -13.66 -12.43
CA ARG A 230 2.21 -13.62 -10.96
C ARG A 230 3.08 -14.69 -10.29
N GLN A 231 3.04 -15.93 -10.77
CA GLN A 231 3.75 -17.04 -10.14
C GLN A 231 5.27 -16.84 -10.24
N ALA A 232 5.80 -16.58 -11.43
CA ALA A 232 7.22 -16.36 -11.66
C ALA A 232 7.77 -15.16 -10.84
N ALA A 233 7.00 -14.05 -10.81
CA ALA A 233 7.36 -12.89 -10.01
C ALA A 233 7.40 -13.20 -8.50
N ARG A 234 6.42 -13.95 -7.97
CA ARG A 234 6.38 -14.35 -6.56
C ARG A 234 7.53 -15.27 -6.17
N GLU A 235 7.85 -16.24 -7.02
CA GLU A 235 9.00 -17.14 -6.81
C GLU A 235 10.32 -16.38 -6.80
N PHE A 236 10.47 -15.42 -7.71
CA PHE A 236 11.64 -14.57 -7.75
C PHE A 236 11.75 -13.72 -6.46
N ILE A 237 10.68 -13.03 -6.07
CA ILE A 237 10.61 -12.24 -4.84
C ILE A 237 11.02 -13.08 -3.61
N ALA A 238 10.39 -14.26 -3.45
CA ALA A 238 10.67 -15.15 -2.33
C ALA A 238 12.13 -15.64 -2.26
N LYS A 239 12.80 -15.71 -3.42
CA LYS A 239 14.20 -16.14 -3.53
C LYS A 239 15.19 -15.02 -3.20
N VAL A 240 14.84 -13.77 -3.52
CA VAL A 240 15.83 -12.68 -3.54
C VAL A 240 15.65 -11.63 -2.45
N GLU A 241 14.46 -11.47 -1.89
CA GLU A 241 14.27 -10.54 -0.79
C GLU A 241 14.84 -11.13 0.52
N PRO A 242 15.70 -10.38 1.26
CA PRO A 242 16.35 -10.90 2.46
C PRO A 242 15.48 -10.78 3.73
N PHE A 243 14.19 -10.50 3.61
CA PHE A 243 13.25 -10.29 4.71
C PHE A 243 11.87 -10.81 4.37
N ASP A 244 11.04 -11.07 5.40
CA ASP A 244 9.64 -11.38 5.25
C ASP A 244 8.83 -10.09 5.10
N ARG A 245 7.95 -10.04 4.11
CA ARG A 245 7.02 -8.93 3.89
C ARG A 245 5.95 -8.82 4.96
N GLU A 246 5.69 -9.88 5.71
CA GLU A 246 4.62 -9.97 6.71
C GLU A 246 3.27 -9.47 6.13
N TRP A 247 2.73 -8.38 6.66
CA TRP A 247 1.48 -7.76 6.21
C TRP A 247 1.66 -6.72 5.08
N TYR A 248 2.92 -6.35 4.77
CA TYR A 248 3.21 -5.43 3.68
C TYR A 248 2.76 -6.01 2.34
N ALA A 249 2.19 -5.17 1.49
CA ALA A 249 1.59 -5.54 0.20
C ALA A 249 0.38 -6.51 0.31
N GLY A 250 -0.11 -6.76 1.51
CA GLY A 250 -1.39 -7.39 1.77
C GLY A 250 -2.55 -6.44 1.53
N SER A 251 -3.67 -6.66 2.18
CA SER A 251 -4.85 -5.80 2.07
C SER A 251 -5.45 -5.47 3.44
N ALA A 252 -5.97 -4.26 3.57
CA ALA A 252 -6.69 -3.79 4.75
C ALA A 252 -8.00 -3.13 4.32
N GLY A 253 -9.08 -3.38 5.06
CA GLY A 253 -10.37 -2.81 4.69
C GLY A 253 -11.51 -3.30 5.55
N TYR A 254 -12.70 -3.15 5.04
CA TYR A 254 -13.92 -3.64 5.68
C TYR A 254 -14.85 -4.28 4.65
N LEU A 255 -15.67 -5.20 5.12
CA LEU A 255 -16.74 -5.80 4.33
C LEU A 255 -18.07 -5.76 5.11
N SER A 256 -19.14 -5.64 4.36
CA SER A 256 -20.50 -5.81 4.85
C SER A 256 -21.36 -6.42 3.73
N ARG A 257 -22.61 -6.76 4.04
CA ARG A 257 -23.52 -7.34 3.07
C ARG A 257 -23.62 -6.54 1.77
N ASP A 258 -23.75 -5.22 1.87
CA ASP A 258 -24.08 -4.36 0.74
C ASP A 258 -22.86 -3.64 0.16
N GLN A 259 -21.77 -3.55 0.91
CA GLN A 259 -20.59 -2.82 0.50
C GLN A 259 -19.31 -3.35 1.14
N SER A 260 -18.22 -3.19 0.41
CA SER A 260 -16.87 -3.45 0.91
C SER A 260 -15.90 -2.42 0.34
N GLU A 261 -14.81 -2.17 1.05
CA GLU A 261 -13.71 -1.36 0.56
C GLU A 261 -12.41 -1.86 1.16
N PHE A 262 -11.44 -2.15 0.29
CA PHE A 262 -10.10 -2.60 0.66
C PHE A 262 -9.04 -1.76 -0.04
N CYS A 263 -7.97 -1.48 0.67
CA CYS A 263 -6.77 -0.86 0.14
C CYS A 263 -5.60 -1.85 0.18
N VAL A 264 -4.59 -1.62 -0.65
CA VAL A 264 -3.34 -2.38 -0.60
C VAL A 264 -2.49 -1.85 0.57
N ALA A 265 -1.98 -2.74 1.42
CA ALA A 265 -1.26 -2.37 2.64
C ALA A 265 0.18 -1.90 2.34
N LEU A 266 0.27 -0.78 1.64
CA LEU A 266 1.50 -0.08 1.28
C LEU A 266 1.76 1.12 2.19
N ARG A 267 2.96 1.73 2.03
CA ARG A 267 3.38 2.88 2.84
C ARG A 267 3.14 2.60 4.31
N SER A 268 3.59 1.43 4.72
CA SER A 268 3.28 0.80 6.00
C SER A 268 4.51 0.60 6.85
N ALA A 269 4.26 0.42 8.13
CA ALA A 269 5.28 0.09 9.12
C ALA A 269 4.75 -0.94 10.11
N ARG A 270 5.63 -1.86 10.53
CA ARG A 270 5.47 -2.65 11.74
C ARG A 270 6.10 -1.89 12.90
N VAL A 271 5.35 -1.68 13.95
CA VAL A 271 5.84 -1.11 15.21
C VAL A 271 6.01 -2.24 16.22
N HIS A 272 7.16 -2.31 16.86
CA HIS A 272 7.44 -3.24 17.96
C HIS A 272 8.28 -2.52 19.01
N ASP A 273 7.63 -2.04 20.06
CA ASP A 273 8.24 -1.25 21.14
C ASP A 273 8.99 -0.02 20.59
N ALA A 274 10.32 0.05 20.76
CA ALA A 274 11.17 1.13 20.25
C ALA A 274 11.66 0.92 18.82
N ALA A 275 11.22 -0.14 18.13
CA ALA A 275 11.61 -0.46 16.78
C ALA A 275 10.45 -0.29 15.79
N LEU A 276 10.78 0.22 14.60
CA LEU A 276 9.88 0.23 13.45
C LEU A 276 10.56 -0.47 12.28
N ARG A 277 9.80 -1.27 11.54
CA ARG A 277 10.18 -1.74 10.21
C ARG A 277 9.29 -1.05 9.17
N LEU A 278 9.89 -0.18 8.38
CA LEU A 278 9.27 0.51 7.26
C LEU A 278 9.43 -0.32 5.99
N TYR A 279 8.40 -0.35 5.13
CA TYR A 279 8.44 -1.06 3.86
C TYR A 279 8.25 -0.10 2.68
N ALA A 280 9.06 -0.28 1.64
CA ALA A 280 8.90 0.42 0.38
C ALA A 280 9.31 -0.48 -0.79
N GLY A 281 8.57 -0.43 -1.90
CA GLY A 281 8.84 -1.22 -3.09
C GLY A 281 8.78 -0.41 -4.36
N ALA A 282 9.50 -0.89 -5.38
CA ALA A 282 9.53 -0.34 -6.72
C ALA A 282 9.18 -1.39 -7.77
N GLY A 283 8.44 -0.98 -8.79
CA GLY A 283 8.07 -1.83 -9.93
C GLY A 283 9.19 -1.87 -10.97
N ILE A 284 9.82 -3.02 -11.14
CA ILE A 284 10.92 -3.22 -12.07
C ILE A 284 10.37 -3.76 -13.38
N VAL A 285 10.64 -3.01 -14.45
CA VAL A 285 10.25 -3.32 -15.83
C VAL A 285 11.45 -3.14 -16.76
N SER A 286 11.30 -3.50 -18.03
CA SER A 286 12.33 -3.21 -19.03
C SER A 286 12.68 -1.71 -19.04
N GLY A 287 13.97 -1.38 -18.92
CA GLY A 287 14.47 -0.01 -18.84
C GLY A 287 14.49 0.59 -17.42
N SER A 288 14.23 -0.19 -16.37
CA SER A 288 14.45 0.26 -14.99
C SER A 288 15.94 0.48 -14.72
N ASP A 289 16.26 1.63 -14.12
CA ASP A 289 17.61 2.01 -13.71
C ASP A 289 17.80 1.82 -12.21
N PRO A 290 18.83 1.09 -11.75
CA PRO A 290 19.01 0.76 -10.33
C PRO A 290 19.06 1.96 -9.38
N GLU A 291 19.71 3.06 -9.79
CA GLU A 291 19.82 4.26 -8.96
C GLU A 291 18.49 5.02 -8.87
N GLN A 292 17.75 5.08 -9.96
CA GLN A 292 16.42 5.69 -9.97
C GLN A 292 15.44 4.90 -9.12
N GLU A 293 15.48 3.55 -9.21
CA GLU A 293 14.62 2.70 -8.38
C GLU A 293 14.98 2.82 -6.88
N TRP A 294 16.27 2.98 -6.52
CA TRP A 294 16.66 3.31 -5.15
C TRP A 294 16.07 4.64 -4.70
N GLN A 295 16.17 5.69 -5.52
CA GLN A 295 15.62 7.00 -5.18
C GLN A 295 14.08 6.94 -5.03
N GLU A 296 13.42 6.11 -5.83
CA GLU A 296 11.98 5.91 -5.74
C GLU A 296 11.57 5.31 -4.40
N ILE A 297 12.24 4.24 -3.93
CA ILE A 297 11.93 3.64 -2.64
C ILE A 297 12.25 4.56 -1.46
N GLU A 298 13.32 5.38 -1.54
CA GLU A 298 13.60 6.43 -0.56
C GLU A 298 12.44 7.43 -0.46
N ASN A 299 11.96 7.93 -1.60
CA ASN A 299 10.84 8.86 -1.66
C ASN A 299 9.54 8.24 -1.12
N LYS A 300 9.31 6.95 -1.39
CA LYS A 300 8.15 6.21 -0.88
C LYS A 300 8.22 5.99 0.64
N ALA A 301 9.37 5.62 1.16
CA ALA A 301 9.60 5.45 2.61
C ALA A 301 9.48 6.77 3.37
N ALA A 302 9.90 7.88 2.77
CA ALA A 302 9.88 9.20 3.37
C ALA A 302 8.48 9.67 3.82
N GLY A 303 7.41 9.07 3.31
CA GLY A 303 6.03 9.34 3.73
C GLY A 303 5.79 9.14 5.22
N LEU A 304 6.30 8.05 5.79
CA LEU A 304 6.25 7.75 7.22
C LEU A 304 7.55 8.13 7.94
N ARG A 305 8.70 7.81 7.37
CA ARG A 305 10.02 8.06 7.99
C ARG A 305 10.21 9.52 8.42
N SER A 306 9.81 10.48 7.59
CA SER A 306 9.97 11.91 7.91
C SER A 306 9.06 12.38 9.07
N LEU A 307 8.13 11.59 9.54
CA LEU A 307 7.32 11.89 10.72
C LEU A 307 8.11 11.63 12.02
N LEU A 308 9.10 10.73 11.96
CA LEU A 308 9.97 10.39 13.08
C LEU A 308 11.09 11.44 13.28
N LEU A 309 11.35 12.28 12.26
CA LEU A 309 12.42 13.28 12.24
C LEU A 309 11.92 14.69 12.61
N ARG A 310 10.70 14.84 13.12
CA ARG A 310 10.15 16.15 13.48
C ARG A 310 10.51 16.50 14.91
N ASP A 311 11.15 17.63 15.06
CA ASP A 311 11.36 18.34 16.32
C ASP A 311 10.05 18.89 16.90
#